data_6649e247f190c5422f5fa2c361be8015
#
_entry.id   6649e247f190c5422f5fa2c361be8015
#
_cell.length_a   1.000
_cell.length_b   1.000
_cell.length_c   1.000
_cell.angle_alpha   90.00
_cell.angle_beta   90.00
_cell.angle_gamma   90.00
#
_symmetry.space_group_name_H-M   'P 1'
#
loop_
_entity.id
_entity.type
_entity.pdbx_description
1 polymer ?
#
loop_
_entity_poly.entity_id
_entity_poly.type
_entity_poly.pdbx_seq_one_letter_code
_entity_poly.pdbx_strand_id
1 'polypeptide(L)'
;MENLLAITRVEDGTIRLNLTSELIDEVIEAALSHVAQASHGHAVTIEHTDDILLVRVDVHLIMQVLTNLIMNAFKYTPEDSTVTVSARREGAFVVVDVADDGPGVADCDKPHIFERFFTSGNTRPVDSRRSIGLGLSLCRSIVEAHGGVIEVRDNHPHGAVFRFTLPAEEIEIHE
;
A
#
# COMPACT_ATOMS: atom_id res chain seq x y z
N MET A 1 -19.23 0.44 -3.80
CA MET A 1 -19.79 1.77 -3.45
C MET A 1 -19.02 2.47 -2.33
N GLU A 2 -18.52 1.76 -1.33
CA GLU A 2 -17.80 2.36 -0.20
C GLU A 2 -16.52 3.11 -0.61
N ASN A 3 -15.79 2.62 -1.61
CA ASN A 3 -14.53 3.25 -2.06
C ASN A 3 -14.74 4.63 -2.71
N LEU A 4 -15.84 4.84 -3.42
CA LEU A 4 -16.12 6.14 -4.06
C LEU A 4 -16.46 7.22 -3.02
N LEU A 5 -17.22 6.87 -1.99
CA LEU A 5 -17.55 7.76 -0.88
C LEU A 5 -16.30 8.10 -0.04
N ALA A 6 -15.42 7.11 0.18
CA ALA A 6 -14.16 7.34 0.89
C ALA A 6 -13.25 8.30 0.12
N ILE A 7 -13.10 8.13 -1.20
CA ILE A 7 -12.31 9.02 -2.07
C ILE A 7 -12.85 10.45 -2.01
N THR A 8 -14.15 10.63 -2.16
CA THR A 8 -14.79 11.95 -2.13
C THR A 8 -14.56 12.64 -0.79
N ARG A 9 -14.63 11.91 0.31
CA ARG A 9 -14.39 12.45 1.65
C ARG A 9 -12.92 12.85 1.87
N VAL A 10 -11.96 12.09 1.37
CA VAL A 10 -10.52 12.41 1.48
C VAL A 10 -10.18 13.65 0.66
N GLU A 11 -10.76 13.80 -0.54
CA GLU A 11 -10.47 14.94 -1.42
C GLU A 11 -11.12 16.25 -0.98
N ASP A 12 -12.31 16.17 -0.40
CA ASP A 12 -13.02 17.37 0.10
C ASP A 12 -12.44 17.91 1.42
N GLY A 13 -11.36 17.32 1.93
CA GLY A 13 -10.77 17.72 3.22
C GLY A 13 -11.71 17.51 4.41
N THR A 14 -12.81 16.76 4.22
CA THR A 14 -13.84 16.52 5.22
C THR A 14 -13.55 15.33 6.12
N ILE A 15 -12.50 14.54 5.82
CA ILE A 15 -12.12 13.43 6.68
C ILE A 15 -11.31 13.96 7.86
N ARG A 16 -11.87 13.80 9.04
CA ARG A 16 -11.11 13.86 10.28
C ARG A 16 -10.43 12.53 10.45
N LEU A 17 -9.10 12.53 10.34
CA LEU A 17 -8.30 11.36 10.66
C LEU A 17 -8.40 11.08 12.16
N ASN A 18 -8.69 9.84 12.51
CA ASN A 18 -8.61 9.36 13.89
C ASN A 18 -7.21 8.80 14.13
N LEU A 19 -6.26 9.70 14.42
CA LEU A 19 -4.85 9.34 14.56
C LEU A 19 -4.58 8.65 15.90
N THR A 20 -3.96 7.49 15.83
CA THR A 20 -3.46 6.73 16.99
C THR A 20 -2.01 6.32 16.76
N SER A 21 -1.26 6.15 17.85
CA SER A 21 0.13 5.66 17.80
C SER A 21 0.13 4.15 17.58
N GLU A 22 0.70 3.71 16.48
CA GLU A 22 0.68 2.31 16.08
C GLU A 22 2.08 1.81 15.71
N LEU A 23 2.37 0.56 16.03
CA LEU A 23 3.53 -0.14 15.50
C LEU A 23 3.24 -0.56 14.06
N ILE A 24 4.05 -0.11 13.12
CA ILE A 24 3.80 -0.40 11.70
C ILE A 24 3.81 -1.91 11.41
N ASP A 25 4.64 -2.67 12.08
CA ASP A 25 4.69 -4.12 11.90
C ASP A 25 3.36 -4.79 12.29
N GLU A 26 2.73 -4.36 13.36
CA GLU A 26 1.42 -4.87 13.78
C GLU A 26 0.32 -4.52 12.75
N VAL A 27 0.39 -3.33 12.17
CA VAL A 27 -0.55 -2.91 11.10
C VAL A 27 -0.36 -3.76 9.85
N ILE A 28 0.89 -4.04 9.48
CA ILE A 28 1.22 -4.91 8.33
C ILE A 28 0.72 -6.34 8.57
N GLU A 29 0.99 -6.91 9.74
CA GLU A 29 0.51 -8.27 10.09
C GLU A 29 -1.01 -8.37 10.07
N ALA A 30 -1.71 -7.36 10.59
CA ALA A 30 -3.16 -7.29 10.57
C ALA A 30 -3.71 -7.23 9.12
N ALA A 31 -3.10 -6.43 8.26
CA ALA A 31 -3.47 -6.35 6.85
C ALA A 31 -3.26 -7.68 6.11
N LEU A 32 -2.12 -8.34 6.35
CA LEU A 32 -1.82 -9.65 5.78
C LEU A 32 -2.81 -10.73 6.23
N SER A 33 -3.17 -10.74 7.50
CA SER A 33 -4.21 -11.65 8.01
C SER A 33 -5.55 -11.44 7.31
N HIS A 34 -5.86 -10.20 6.97
CA HIS A 34 -7.10 -9.85 6.28
C HIS A 34 -7.16 -10.37 4.85
N VAL A 35 -6.03 -10.41 4.16
CA VAL A 35 -5.95 -10.84 2.75
C VAL A 35 -5.48 -12.29 2.57
N ALA A 36 -5.17 -13.01 3.64
CA ALA A 36 -4.59 -14.34 3.58
C ALA A 36 -5.44 -15.34 2.77
N GLN A 37 -6.76 -15.24 2.85
CA GLN A 37 -7.68 -16.11 2.09
C GLN A 37 -7.69 -15.81 0.58
N ALA A 38 -7.29 -14.61 0.19
CA ALA A 38 -7.27 -14.16 -1.20
C ALA A 38 -5.93 -14.41 -1.89
N SER A 39 -4.96 -15.00 -1.21
CA SER A 39 -3.60 -15.17 -1.73
C SER A 39 -3.50 -16.15 -2.91
N HIS A 40 -4.44 -17.10 -3.03
CA HIS A 40 -4.55 -18.03 -4.16
C HIS A 40 -3.22 -18.64 -4.65
N GLY A 41 -2.36 -19.04 -3.72
CA GLY A 41 -1.06 -19.64 -4.05
C GLY A 41 0.12 -18.66 -4.07
N HIS A 42 -0.10 -17.35 -3.94
CA HIS A 42 0.98 -16.40 -3.75
C HIS A 42 1.67 -16.62 -2.40
N ALA A 43 2.99 -16.63 -2.40
CA ALA A 43 3.77 -16.56 -1.19
C ALA A 43 3.82 -15.11 -0.69
N VAL A 44 3.52 -14.89 0.58
CA VAL A 44 3.60 -13.57 1.20
C VAL A 44 4.63 -13.62 2.31
N THR A 45 5.60 -12.72 2.25
CA THR A 45 6.69 -12.63 3.21
C THR A 45 6.72 -11.25 3.85
N ILE A 46 6.92 -11.19 5.16
CA ILE A 46 7.21 -9.95 5.86
C ILE A 46 8.70 -9.92 6.17
N GLU A 47 9.36 -8.86 5.76
CA GLU A 47 10.72 -8.56 6.20
C GLU A 47 10.66 -7.64 7.42
N HIS A 48 10.99 -8.20 8.57
CA HIS A 48 11.05 -7.45 9.83
C HIS A 48 12.38 -6.74 9.98
N THR A 49 12.35 -5.56 10.56
CA THR A 49 13.55 -4.90 11.07
C THR A 49 13.62 -5.04 12.58
N ASP A 50 14.83 -4.94 13.14
CA ASP A 50 15.00 -4.94 14.60
C ASP A 50 14.56 -3.61 15.25
N ASP A 51 14.21 -2.62 14.43
CA ASP A 51 13.81 -1.30 14.88
C ASP A 51 12.33 -1.26 15.27
N ILE A 52 12.04 -0.54 16.34
CA ILE A 52 10.66 -0.23 16.72
C ILE A 52 10.19 0.97 15.89
N LEU A 53 9.25 0.73 14.98
CA LEU A 53 8.75 1.74 14.05
C LEU A 53 7.35 2.19 14.48
N LEU A 54 7.28 3.32 15.16
CA LEU A 54 6.01 3.96 15.54
C LEU A 54 5.58 4.99 14.50
N VAL A 55 4.31 4.97 14.19
CA VAL A 55 3.65 5.94 13.31
C VAL A 55 2.37 6.43 13.95
N ARG A 56 2.01 7.67 13.68
CA ARG A 56 0.74 8.23 14.12
C ARG A 56 -0.22 8.29 12.94
N VAL A 57 -1.16 7.36 12.90
CA VAL A 57 -2.00 7.11 11.72
C VAL A 57 -3.44 6.80 12.11
N ASP A 58 -4.33 6.96 11.14
CA ASP A 58 -5.64 6.31 11.17
C ASP A 58 -5.48 4.87 10.71
N VAL A 59 -5.50 3.95 11.65
CA VAL A 59 -5.18 2.53 11.41
C VAL A 59 -6.10 1.90 10.36
N HIS A 60 -7.38 2.25 10.34
CA HIS A 60 -8.33 1.69 9.37
C HIS A 60 -8.00 2.12 7.95
N LEU A 61 -7.61 3.38 7.76
CA LEU A 61 -7.22 3.89 6.45
C LEU A 61 -5.89 3.31 5.98
N ILE A 62 -4.89 3.20 6.85
CA ILE A 62 -3.61 2.58 6.49
C ILE A 62 -3.76 1.09 6.20
N MET A 63 -4.58 0.37 6.94
CA MET A 63 -4.94 -1.01 6.61
C MET A 63 -5.58 -1.11 5.23
N GLN A 64 -6.41 -0.15 4.86
CA GLN A 64 -7.01 -0.10 3.52
C GLN A 64 -5.95 0.12 2.42
N VAL A 65 -4.96 0.98 2.66
CA VAL A 65 -3.82 1.16 1.74
C VAL A 65 -3.07 -0.16 1.56
N LEU A 66 -2.67 -0.79 2.65
CA LEU A 66 -1.92 -2.06 2.62
C LEU A 66 -2.72 -3.16 1.93
N THR A 67 -3.97 -3.33 2.28
CA THR A 67 -4.87 -4.32 1.67
C THR A 67 -4.99 -4.09 0.16
N ASN A 68 -5.19 -2.85 -0.27
CA ASN A 68 -5.29 -2.52 -1.69
C ASN A 68 -4.00 -2.81 -2.45
N LEU A 69 -2.83 -2.46 -1.88
CA LEU A 69 -1.54 -2.71 -2.53
C LEU A 69 -1.23 -4.20 -2.63
N ILE A 70 -1.50 -4.97 -1.57
CA ILE A 70 -1.28 -6.42 -1.55
C ILE A 70 -2.24 -7.13 -2.51
N MET A 71 -3.52 -6.80 -2.47
CA MET A 71 -4.51 -7.34 -3.41
C MET A 71 -4.20 -7.00 -4.86
N ASN A 72 -3.69 -5.80 -5.11
CA ASN A 72 -3.22 -5.39 -6.42
C ASN A 72 -2.05 -6.24 -6.89
N ALA A 73 -1.09 -6.54 -6.01
CA ALA A 73 0.02 -7.45 -6.30
C ALA A 73 -0.49 -8.86 -6.66
N PHE A 74 -1.45 -9.41 -5.93
CA PHE A 74 -2.05 -10.72 -6.26
C PHE A 74 -2.75 -10.73 -7.61
N LYS A 75 -3.38 -9.62 -7.98
CA LYS A 75 -4.15 -9.50 -9.22
C LYS A 75 -3.28 -9.42 -10.47
N TYR A 76 -2.15 -8.76 -10.39
CA TYR A 76 -1.30 -8.46 -11.55
C TYR A 76 -0.06 -9.35 -11.65
N THR A 77 0.07 -10.34 -10.80
CA THR A 77 1.19 -11.29 -10.83
C THR A 77 0.68 -12.74 -10.97
N PRO A 78 1.50 -13.64 -11.52
CA PRO A 78 1.17 -15.07 -11.56
C PRO A 78 0.98 -15.65 -10.16
N GLU A 79 0.21 -16.74 -10.04
CA GLU A 79 -0.11 -17.39 -8.74
C GLU A 79 1.11 -17.89 -7.96
N ASP A 80 2.23 -18.16 -8.64
CA ASP A 80 3.48 -18.60 -8.03
C ASP A 80 4.41 -17.45 -7.62
N SER A 81 3.97 -16.20 -7.78
CA SER A 81 4.72 -15.02 -7.43
C SER A 81 4.82 -14.83 -5.92
N THR A 82 5.89 -14.16 -5.50
CA THR A 82 6.11 -13.77 -4.11
C THR A 82 5.80 -12.29 -3.92
N VAL A 83 5.04 -11.97 -2.89
CA VAL A 83 4.80 -10.62 -2.42
C VAL A 83 5.53 -10.41 -1.11
N THR A 84 6.38 -9.42 -1.04
CA THR A 84 7.17 -9.08 0.14
C THR A 84 6.75 -7.72 0.66
N VAL A 85 6.43 -7.65 1.94
CA VAL A 85 6.12 -6.39 2.63
C VAL A 85 7.23 -6.09 3.62
N SER A 86 7.76 -4.89 3.57
CA SER A 86 8.83 -4.45 4.47
C SER A 86 8.60 -3.02 4.92
N ALA A 87 9.13 -2.68 6.08
CA ALA A 87 9.13 -1.33 6.61
C ALA A 87 10.49 -1.01 7.20
N ARG A 88 10.91 0.25 7.05
CA ARG A 88 12.17 0.76 7.60
C ARG A 88 12.06 2.25 7.91
N ARG A 89 12.94 2.74 8.75
CA ARG A 89 13.03 4.18 8.99
C ARG A 89 14.03 4.83 8.03
N GLU A 90 13.60 5.93 7.43
CA GLU A 90 14.44 6.83 6.65
C GLU A 90 14.21 8.28 7.12
N GLY A 91 15.15 8.80 7.92
CA GLY A 91 15.02 10.15 8.48
C GLY A 91 13.79 10.31 9.36
N ALA A 92 12.94 11.27 9.02
CA ALA A 92 11.70 11.58 9.73
C ALA A 92 10.51 10.71 9.31
N PHE A 93 10.73 9.75 8.39
CA PHE A 93 9.66 8.92 7.82
C PHE A 93 9.88 7.43 8.06
N VAL A 94 8.79 6.71 8.13
CA VAL A 94 8.76 5.26 7.95
C VAL A 94 8.39 4.99 6.51
N VAL A 95 9.21 4.19 5.83
CA VAL A 95 9.01 3.77 4.44
C VAL A 95 8.47 2.35 4.43
N VAL A 96 7.35 2.15 3.76
CA VAL A 96 6.72 0.84 3.60
C VAL A 96 6.75 0.44 2.14
N ASP A 97 7.29 -0.73 1.85
CA ASP A 97 7.37 -1.31 0.52
C ASP A 97 6.47 -2.55 0.41
N VAL A 98 5.68 -2.60 -0.63
CA VAL A 98 4.98 -3.80 -1.07
C VAL A 98 5.57 -4.19 -2.42
N ALA A 99 6.41 -5.22 -2.43
CA ALA A 99 7.18 -5.66 -3.58
C ALA A 99 6.62 -6.96 -4.14
N ASP A 100 6.57 -7.08 -5.46
CA ASP A 100 6.26 -8.31 -6.16
C ASP A 100 7.36 -8.67 -7.17
N ASP A 101 7.40 -9.92 -7.57
CA ASP A 101 8.32 -10.45 -8.58
C ASP A 101 7.59 -10.77 -9.91
N GLY A 102 6.54 -10.05 -10.19
CA GLY A 102 5.76 -10.17 -11.40
C GLY A 102 6.35 -9.41 -12.60
N PRO A 103 5.52 -9.06 -13.60
CA PRO A 103 5.99 -8.38 -14.82
C PRO A 103 6.36 -6.91 -14.61
N GLY A 104 6.03 -6.30 -13.48
CA GLY A 104 6.27 -4.89 -13.22
C GLY A 104 5.26 -3.96 -13.89
N VAL A 105 5.54 -2.67 -13.81
CA VAL A 105 4.73 -1.61 -14.41
C VAL A 105 5.53 -0.94 -15.53
N ALA A 106 4.93 -0.76 -16.68
CA ALA A 106 5.56 -0.07 -17.80
C ALA A 106 5.92 1.37 -17.43
N ASP A 107 7.07 1.86 -17.86
CA ASP A 107 7.55 3.21 -17.53
C ASP A 107 6.58 4.32 -17.95
N CYS A 108 5.87 4.12 -19.08
CA CYS A 108 4.84 5.06 -19.54
C CYS A 108 3.60 5.09 -18.65
N ASP A 109 3.33 4.01 -17.91
CA ASP A 109 2.17 3.90 -17.02
C ASP A 109 2.45 4.43 -15.60
N LYS A 110 3.71 4.35 -15.13
CA LYS A 110 4.08 4.76 -13.77
C LYS A 110 3.58 6.14 -13.36
N PRO A 111 3.64 7.19 -14.19
CA PRO A 111 3.13 8.51 -13.82
C PRO A 111 1.60 8.56 -13.66
N HIS A 112 0.89 7.58 -14.19
CA HIS A 112 -0.57 7.60 -14.32
C HIS A 112 -1.30 6.59 -13.44
N ILE A 113 -0.60 5.58 -12.88
CA ILE A 113 -1.28 4.47 -12.18
C ILE A 113 -2.04 4.89 -10.93
N PHE A 114 -1.73 6.04 -10.34
CA PHE A 114 -2.44 6.61 -9.20
C PHE A 114 -3.57 7.56 -9.59
N GLU A 115 -3.77 7.80 -10.89
CA GLU A 115 -4.89 8.58 -11.39
C GLU A 115 -6.19 7.78 -11.28
N ARG A 116 -7.29 8.50 -11.06
CA ARG A 116 -8.61 7.88 -11.04
C ARG A 116 -8.93 7.23 -12.37
N PHE A 117 -9.55 6.05 -12.31
CA PHE A 117 -10.02 5.28 -13.48
C PHE A 117 -8.91 4.87 -14.45
N PHE A 118 -7.65 5.01 -14.07
CA PHE A 118 -6.55 4.52 -14.89
C PHE A 118 -6.52 2.99 -14.87
N THR A 119 -6.45 2.41 -16.05
CA THR A 119 -6.20 0.98 -16.27
C THR A 119 -5.12 0.83 -17.33
N SER A 120 -4.08 0.05 -17.05
CA SER A 120 -3.05 -0.25 -18.04
C SER A 120 -3.62 -1.06 -19.21
N GLY A 121 -3.39 -0.59 -20.43
CA GLY A 121 -3.91 -1.23 -21.64
C GLY A 121 -3.33 -2.64 -21.93
N ASN A 122 -2.24 -3.02 -21.25
CA ASN A 122 -1.50 -4.27 -21.50
C ASN A 122 -1.77 -5.37 -20.47
N THR A 123 -2.41 -5.06 -19.38
CA THR A 123 -2.76 -6.02 -18.34
C THR A 123 -4.27 -6.13 -18.24
N ARG A 124 -4.85 -7.13 -18.90
CA ARG A 124 -6.23 -7.49 -18.62
C ARG A 124 -6.27 -8.14 -17.25
N PRO A 125 -7.02 -7.60 -16.27
CA PRO A 125 -7.24 -8.29 -15.03
C PRO A 125 -7.90 -9.63 -15.31
N VAL A 126 -7.45 -10.67 -14.64
CA VAL A 126 -8.02 -12.02 -14.73
C VAL A 126 -9.50 -12.02 -14.31
N ASP A 127 -9.92 -10.99 -13.63
CA ASP A 127 -11.32 -10.81 -13.23
C ASP A 127 -11.76 -9.37 -13.51
N SER A 128 -12.36 -9.18 -14.69
CA SER A 128 -12.77 -7.87 -15.21
C SER A 128 -13.94 -7.21 -14.45
N ARG A 129 -14.46 -7.86 -13.40
CA ARG A 129 -15.72 -7.43 -12.77
C ARG A 129 -15.58 -6.38 -11.66
N ARG A 130 -14.35 -6.05 -11.16
CA ARG A 130 -14.21 -5.21 -9.96
C ARG A 130 -13.11 -4.15 -10.01
N SER A 131 -12.46 -3.92 -11.12
CA SER A 131 -11.37 -2.94 -11.22
C SER A 131 -11.86 -1.66 -11.86
N ILE A 132 -12.44 -0.79 -11.03
CA ILE A 132 -12.87 0.55 -11.46
C ILE A 132 -11.67 1.53 -11.52
N GLY A 133 -10.44 1.09 -11.22
CA GLY A 133 -9.25 1.95 -11.20
C GLY A 133 -9.24 2.97 -10.06
N LEU A 134 -9.96 2.69 -8.96
CA LEU A 134 -10.07 3.59 -7.80
C LEU A 134 -9.14 3.21 -6.64
N GLY A 135 -8.67 1.96 -6.59
CA GLY A 135 -7.89 1.46 -5.47
C GLY A 135 -6.58 2.22 -5.24
N LEU A 136 -5.79 2.44 -6.29
CA LEU A 136 -4.51 3.16 -6.18
C LEU A 136 -4.70 4.66 -5.97
N SER A 137 -5.70 5.28 -6.57
CA SER A 137 -6.01 6.70 -6.31
C SER A 137 -6.46 6.93 -4.88
N LEU A 138 -7.23 6.00 -4.31
CA LEU A 138 -7.60 6.02 -2.89
C LEU A 138 -6.37 5.87 -1.99
N CYS A 139 -5.46 4.96 -2.30
CA CYS A 139 -4.20 4.81 -1.55
C CYS A 139 -3.40 6.12 -1.53
N ARG A 140 -3.27 6.77 -2.67
CA ARG A 140 -2.58 8.07 -2.77
C ARG A 140 -3.26 9.14 -1.91
N SER A 141 -4.57 9.26 -1.98
CA SER A 141 -5.33 10.23 -1.18
C SER A 141 -5.16 10.00 0.32
N ILE A 142 -5.20 8.74 0.77
CA ILE A 142 -5.00 8.39 2.19
C ILE A 142 -3.58 8.72 2.64
N VAL A 143 -2.58 8.31 1.88
CA VAL A 143 -1.16 8.55 2.22
C VAL A 143 -0.86 10.04 2.26
N GLU A 144 -1.33 10.81 1.29
CA GLU A 144 -1.16 12.28 1.26
C GLU A 144 -1.88 12.96 2.44
N ALA A 145 -3.06 12.47 2.83
CA ALA A 145 -3.77 12.98 4.01
C ALA A 145 -2.98 12.75 5.32
N HIS A 146 -2.12 11.73 5.36
CA HIS A 146 -1.21 11.46 6.49
C HIS A 146 0.13 12.21 6.39
N GLY A 147 0.34 13.02 5.37
CA GLY A 147 1.59 13.76 5.14
C GLY A 147 2.70 12.95 4.48
N GLY A 148 2.37 11.83 3.86
CA GLY A 148 3.29 10.96 3.14
C GLY A 148 3.21 11.09 1.63
N VAL A 149 3.98 10.25 0.96
CA VAL A 149 4.05 10.13 -0.50
C VAL A 149 3.94 8.67 -0.89
N ILE A 150 3.26 8.37 -2.00
CA ILE A 150 3.21 7.03 -2.58
C ILE A 150 3.78 7.06 -3.99
N GLU A 151 4.56 6.04 -4.34
CA GLU A 151 5.19 5.90 -5.64
C GLU A 151 5.29 4.43 -6.05
N VAL A 152 5.58 4.18 -7.30
CA VAL A 152 5.91 2.85 -7.82
C VAL A 152 7.31 2.86 -8.41
N ARG A 153 8.04 1.79 -8.17
CA ARG A 153 9.40 1.55 -8.69
C ARG A 153 9.50 0.15 -9.27
N ASP A 154 10.56 -0.07 -10.06
CA ASP A 154 10.89 -1.41 -10.50
C ASP A 154 11.51 -2.22 -9.36
N ASN A 155 11.14 -3.50 -9.30
CA ASN A 155 11.81 -4.47 -8.43
C ASN A 155 12.94 -5.16 -9.22
N HIS A 156 13.93 -5.69 -8.52
CA HIS A 156 15.05 -6.40 -9.08
C HIS A 156 15.00 -7.88 -8.68
N PRO A 157 15.20 -8.82 -9.64
CA PRO A 157 15.51 -8.63 -11.06
C PRO A 157 14.32 -8.24 -11.94
N HIS A 158 13.07 -8.38 -11.47
CA HIS A 158 11.84 -7.96 -12.14
C HIS A 158 10.72 -7.77 -11.11
N GLY A 159 9.64 -7.13 -11.52
CA GLY A 159 8.47 -6.85 -10.71
C GLY A 159 8.29 -5.37 -10.40
N ALA A 160 7.43 -5.07 -9.45
CA ALA A 160 7.13 -3.72 -9.00
C ALA A 160 7.28 -3.58 -7.48
N VAL A 161 7.66 -2.40 -7.04
CA VAL A 161 7.65 -2.00 -5.63
C VAL A 161 6.71 -0.81 -5.50
N PHE A 162 5.62 -1.00 -4.79
CA PHE A 162 4.76 0.11 -4.35
C PHE A 162 5.26 0.59 -3.00
N ARG A 163 5.70 1.83 -2.97
CA ARG A 163 6.31 2.45 -1.79
C ARG A 163 5.46 3.59 -1.30
N PHE A 164 5.18 3.61 -0.01
CA PHE A 164 4.61 4.79 0.63
C PHE A 164 5.36 5.16 1.91
N THR A 165 5.28 6.42 2.25
CA THR A 165 5.92 6.97 3.45
C THR A 165 4.87 7.48 4.42
N LEU A 166 5.19 7.37 5.71
CA LEU A 166 4.39 7.93 6.80
C LEU A 166 5.32 8.69 7.73
N PRO A 167 4.92 9.83 8.30
CA PRO A 167 5.71 10.49 9.31
C PRO A 167 5.95 9.54 10.49
N ALA A 168 7.22 9.36 10.86
CA ALA A 168 7.60 8.55 12.01
C ALA A 168 7.25 9.29 13.30
N GLU A 169 6.76 8.55 14.29
CA GLU A 169 6.58 9.06 15.65
C GLU A 169 7.85 8.78 16.46
N GLU A 170 8.34 9.78 17.16
CA GLU A 170 9.49 9.60 18.03
C GLU A 170 9.08 8.95 19.35
N ILE A 171 9.87 7.99 19.80
CA ILE A 171 9.67 7.37 21.11
C ILE A 171 10.36 8.27 22.11
N GLU A 172 9.59 9.04 22.88
CA GLU A 172 10.11 9.73 24.06
C GLU A 172 10.31 8.70 25.17
N ILE A 173 11.56 8.32 25.38
CA ILE A 173 11.92 7.52 26.56
C ILE A 173 12.05 8.51 27.72
N HIS A 174 11.04 8.57 28.57
CA HIS A 174 11.17 9.24 29.85
C HIS A 174 11.95 8.32 30.80
N GLU A 175 13.18 8.70 31.13
CA GLU A 175 13.93 8.08 32.23
C GLU A 175 13.37 8.51 33.59
#